data_fe1b25e9b6945686bdc907c500956732
#
_entry.id   fe1b25e9b6945686bdc907c500956732
#
_cell.length_a   1.000
_cell.length_b   1.000
_cell.length_c   1.000
_cell.angle_alpha   90.00
_cell.angle_beta   90.00
_cell.angle_gamma   90.00
#
_symmetry.space_group_name_H-M   'P 1'
#
loop_
_entity.id
_entity.type
_entity.pdbx_description
1 polymer ?
#
loop_
_entity_poly.entity_id
_entity_poly.type
_entity_poly.pdbx_seq_one_letter_code
_entity_poly.pdbx_strand_id
1 'polypeptide(L)'
;MPAAVTVHLGPAFSAAHYAKTATELATLVLPVIERWLGADVASVHVHHWKFSEPTTTHREPCVWIPDLGVGFAGDAFGGPRVEGAAVSGLELANRITGDGRDRRGLFEQAP
;
A
#
# COMPACT_ATOMS: atom_id res chain seq x y z
N MET A 1 27.16 -0.26 -10.23
CA MET A 1 26.30 -0.06 -9.04
C MET A 1 26.30 -1.36 -8.24
N PRO A 2 26.41 -1.31 -6.92
CA PRO A 2 26.25 -2.53 -6.11
C PRO A 2 24.86 -3.09 -6.31
N ALA A 3 24.75 -4.43 -6.36
CA ALA A 3 23.45 -5.10 -6.41
C ALA A 3 22.75 -4.95 -5.05
N ALA A 4 21.45 -4.71 -5.08
CA ALA A 4 20.62 -4.63 -3.88
C ALA A 4 19.44 -5.60 -4.00
N VAL A 5 19.08 -6.21 -2.88
CA VAL A 5 17.94 -7.12 -2.78
C VAL A 5 17.03 -6.64 -1.67
N THR A 6 15.74 -6.60 -1.96
CA THR A 6 14.71 -6.33 -0.95
C THR A 6 14.05 -7.64 -0.54
N VAL A 7 14.00 -7.90 0.76
CA VAL A 7 13.38 -9.09 1.34
C VAL A 7 12.16 -8.68 2.15
N HIS A 8 11.00 -9.23 1.80
CA HIS A 8 9.76 -9.06 2.55
C HIS A 8 9.55 -10.25 3.47
N LEU A 9 9.47 -9.98 4.77
CA LEU A 9 9.20 -11.01 5.77
C LEU A 9 7.69 -11.25 5.89
N GLY A 10 7.30 -12.51 5.94
CA GLY A 10 5.88 -12.87 6.01
C GLY A 10 5.21 -12.45 7.33
N PRO A 11 3.86 -12.34 7.36
CA PRO A 11 3.11 -11.83 8.51
C PRO A 11 3.37 -12.59 9.82
N ALA A 12 3.45 -13.90 9.77
CA ALA A 12 3.69 -14.72 10.95
C ALA A 12 5.07 -14.46 11.58
N PHE A 13 6.11 -14.37 10.74
CA PHE A 13 7.47 -14.05 11.19
C PHE A 13 7.51 -12.62 11.74
N SER A 14 6.91 -11.67 11.02
CA SER A 14 6.87 -10.27 11.43
C SER A 14 6.16 -10.09 12.75
N ALA A 15 5.02 -10.74 12.98
CA ALA A 15 4.31 -10.70 14.26
C ALA A 15 5.14 -11.26 15.41
N ALA A 16 5.82 -12.41 15.20
CA ALA A 16 6.63 -13.05 16.22
C ALA A 16 7.89 -12.24 16.60
N HIS A 17 8.40 -11.42 15.69
CA HIS A 17 9.68 -10.73 15.85
C HIS A 17 9.59 -9.20 15.76
N TYR A 18 8.39 -8.62 15.78
CA TYR A 18 8.17 -7.19 15.59
C TYR A 18 8.92 -6.30 16.60
N ALA A 19 9.04 -6.78 17.84
CA ALA A 19 9.71 -6.04 18.90
C ALA A 19 11.26 -6.13 18.87
N LYS A 20 11.83 -6.93 17.95
CA LYS A 20 13.28 -7.09 17.84
C LYS A 20 13.92 -5.88 17.17
N THR A 21 15.14 -5.59 17.58
CA THR A 21 15.97 -4.57 16.93
C THR A 21 16.40 -4.99 15.52
N ALA A 22 16.80 -4.01 14.72
CA ALA A 22 17.32 -4.28 13.37
C ALA A 22 18.50 -5.28 13.37
N THR A 23 19.39 -5.18 14.35
CA THR A 23 20.54 -6.08 14.49
C THR A 23 20.10 -7.51 14.82
N GLU A 24 19.16 -7.68 15.73
CA GLU A 24 18.62 -9.01 16.08
C GLU A 24 17.90 -9.65 14.88
N LEU A 25 17.12 -8.86 14.15
CA LEU A 25 16.46 -9.34 12.93
C LEU A 25 17.47 -9.72 11.85
N ALA A 26 18.48 -8.89 11.61
CA ALA A 26 19.54 -9.20 10.68
C ALA A 26 20.24 -10.52 11.01
N THR A 27 20.57 -10.75 12.28
CA THR A 27 21.20 -11.99 12.75
C THR A 27 20.34 -13.24 12.47
N LEU A 28 19.02 -13.12 12.55
CA LEU A 28 18.11 -14.23 12.26
C LEU A 28 17.94 -14.48 10.76
N VAL A 29 17.93 -13.42 9.96
CA VAL A 29 17.51 -13.49 8.55
C VAL A 29 18.68 -13.64 7.59
N LEU A 30 19.83 -13.02 7.88
CA LEU A 30 21.00 -13.04 7.00
C LEU A 30 21.46 -14.43 6.61
N PRO A 31 21.59 -15.43 7.52
CA PRO A 31 22.07 -16.74 7.13
C PRO A 31 21.19 -17.44 6.08
N VAL A 32 19.89 -17.15 6.09
CA VAL A 32 18.95 -17.68 5.11
C VAL A 32 19.10 -16.96 3.79
N ILE A 33 19.23 -15.63 3.82
CA ILE A 33 19.36 -14.80 2.61
C ILE A 33 20.67 -15.09 1.90
N GLU A 34 21.80 -15.12 2.60
CA GLU A 34 23.12 -15.39 2.05
C GLU A 34 23.20 -16.77 1.38
N ARG A 35 22.56 -17.77 2.00
CA ARG A 35 22.43 -19.10 1.41
C ARG A 35 21.66 -19.07 0.07
N TRP A 36 20.61 -18.24 -0.02
CA TRP A 36 19.82 -18.09 -1.25
C TRP A 36 20.56 -17.31 -2.33
N LEU A 37 21.27 -16.26 -1.94
CA LEU A 37 22.05 -15.44 -2.85
C LEU A 37 23.33 -16.12 -3.32
N GLY A 38 23.86 -17.07 -2.55
CA GLY A 38 25.18 -17.65 -2.79
C GLY A 38 26.32 -16.65 -2.63
N ALA A 39 26.10 -15.56 -1.86
CA ALA A 39 27.03 -14.48 -1.66
C ALA A 39 26.81 -13.82 -0.30
N ASP A 40 27.88 -13.27 0.27
CA ASP A 40 27.83 -12.51 1.52
C ASP A 40 27.14 -11.15 1.32
N VAL A 41 26.43 -10.71 2.34
CA VAL A 41 25.74 -9.42 2.36
C VAL A 41 26.62 -8.36 2.99
N ALA A 42 27.00 -7.35 2.22
CA ALA A 42 27.88 -6.28 2.67
C ALA A 42 27.22 -5.30 3.68
N SER A 43 25.93 -5.05 3.53
CA SER A 43 25.18 -4.17 4.43
C SER A 43 23.71 -4.53 4.46
N VAL A 44 23.05 -4.27 5.58
CA VAL A 44 21.60 -4.51 5.79
C VAL A 44 20.95 -3.26 6.33
N HIS A 45 19.79 -2.95 5.76
CA HIS A 45 18.88 -1.96 6.32
C HIS A 45 17.55 -2.65 6.62
N VAL A 46 17.05 -2.52 7.86
CA VAL A 46 15.76 -3.08 8.28
C VAL A 46 14.75 -1.95 8.44
N HIS A 47 13.62 -2.08 7.76
CA HIS A 47 12.50 -1.16 7.89
C HIS A 47 11.29 -1.88 8.48
N HIS A 48 10.70 -1.30 9.54
CA HIS A 48 9.47 -1.80 10.14
C HIS A 48 8.27 -1.01 9.60
N TRP A 49 7.44 -1.66 8.83
CA TRP A 49 6.16 -1.12 8.39
C TRP A 49 5.11 -1.36 9.47
N LYS A 50 4.76 -0.32 10.21
CA LYS A 50 3.73 -0.41 11.26
C LYS A 50 2.34 -0.69 10.69
N PHE A 51 2.07 -0.14 9.50
CA PHE A 51 0.80 -0.30 8.78
C PHE A 51 1.12 -0.78 7.36
N SER A 52 1.37 -2.08 7.20
CA SER A 52 1.80 -2.66 5.94
C SER A 52 0.63 -3.09 5.05
N GLU A 53 -0.45 -3.51 5.66
CA GLU A 53 -1.66 -3.93 4.97
C GLU A 53 -2.89 -3.74 5.87
N PRO A 54 -4.08 -3.52 5.29
CA PRO A 54 -5.31 -3.44 6.07
C PRO A 54 -5.69 -4.82 6.61
N THR A 55 -6.09 -4.87 7.88
CA THR A 55 -6.62 -6.09 8.52
C THR A 55 -8.07 -6.36 8.14
N THR A 56 -8.80 -5.29 7.77
CA THR A 56 -10.17 -5.36 7.26
C THR A 56 -10.31 -4.39 6.10
N THR A 57 -11.12 -4.75 5.12
CA THR A 57 -11.40 -3.90 3.96
C THR A 57 -12.81 -3.35 4.02
N HIS A 58 -12.99 -2.15 3.50
CA HIS A 58 -14.30 -1.56 3.31
C HIS A 58 -15.07 -2.28 2.19
N ARG A 59 -16.39 -2.37 2.31
CA ARG A 59 -17.22 -3.07 1.31
C ARG A 59 -17.32 -2.34 -0.01
N GLU A 60 -17.37 -1.00 0.06
CA GLU A 60 -17.39 -0.16 -1.13
C GLU A 60 -16.00 -0.04 -1.73
N PRO A 61 -15.86 0.04 -3.06
CA PRO A 61 -14.55 0.17 -3.72
C PRO A 61 -13.86 1.52 -3.43
N CYS A 62 -14.61 2.53 -3.06
CA CYS A 62 -14.12 3.84 -2.61
C CYS A 62 -15.24 4.58 -1.90
N VAL A 63 -14.93 5.69 -1.24
CA VAL A 63 -15.91 6.64 -0.69
C VAL A 63 -15.70 8.00 -1.33
N TRP A 64 -16.75 8.59 -1.86
CA TRP A 64 -16.78 9.96 -2.36
C TRP A 64 -17.87 10.76 -1.67
N ILE A 65 -17.54 11.91 -1.11
CA ILE A 65 -18.46 12.83 -0.41
C ILE A 65 -18.46 14.13 -1.18
N PRO A 66 -19.34 14.29 -2.18
CA PRO A 66 -19.32 15.43 -3.10
C PRO A 66 -19.53 16.78 -2.41
N ASP A 67 -20.37 16.84 -1.40
CA ASP A 67 -20.66 18.09 -0.65
C ASP A 67 -19.44 18.64 0.09
N LEU A 68 -18.53 17.74 0.49
CA LEU A 68 -17.28 18.11 1.16
C LEU A 68 -16.09 18.16 0.20
N GLY A 69 -16.21 17.63 -1.01
CA GLY A 69 -15.11 17.46 -1.95
C GLY A 69 -14.03 16.51 -1.44
N VAL A 70 -14.39 15.51 -0.63
CA VAL A 70 -13.45 14.56 -0.01
C VAL A 70 -13.69 13.17 -0.51
N GLY A 71 -12.61 12.49 -0.91
CA GLY A 71 -12.64 11.10 -1.36
C GLY A 71 -11.63 10.22 -0.63
N PHE A 72 -11.97 8.95 -0.48
CA PHE A 72 -11.12 7.92 0.11
C PHE A 72 -11.02 6.73 -0.83
N ALA A 73 -9.80 6.32 -1.12
CA ALA A 73 -9.49 5.16 -1.95
C ALA A 73 -8.18 4.52 -1.46
N GLY A 74 -7.92 3.30 -1.88
CA GLY A 74 -6.71 2.58 -1.52
C GLY A 74 -6.97 1.09 -1.31
N ASP A 75 -5.98 0.38 -0.81
CA ASP A 75 -6.03 -1.05 -0.56
C ASP A 75 -7.04 -1.46 0.52
N ALA A 76 -7.41 -0.54 1.40
CA ALA A 76 -8.48 -0.75 2.38
C ALA A 76 -9.89 -0.76 1.75
N PHE A 77 -10.05 -0.31 0.51
CA PHE A 77 -11.33 -0.25 -0.21
C PHE A 77 -11.42 -1.25 -1.37
N GLY A 78 -10.35 -1.37 -2.15
CA GLY A 78 -10.32 -2.21 -3.36
C GLY A 78 -9.76 -3.61 -3.14
N GLY A 79 -9.23 -3.87 -1.95
CA GLY A 79 -8.55 -5.10 -1.59
C GLY A 79 -7.06 -4.91 -1.29
N PRO A 80 -6.49 -5.78 -0.46
CA PRO A 80 -5.16 -5.62 0.09
C PRO A 80 -4.11 -6.03 -0.95
N ARG A 81 -3.81 -5.19 -1.90
CA ARG A 81 -2.70 -5.34 -2.88
C ARG A 81 -2.65 -4.11 -3.77
N VAL A 82 -1.56 -3.96 -4.51
CA VAL A 82 -1.36 -2.87 -5.48
C VAL A 82 -2.51 -2.79 -6.48
N GLU A 83 -2.98 -3.94 -6.99
CA GLU A 83 -4.12 -4.02 -7.92
C GLU A 83 -5.41 -3.48 -7.29
N GLY A 84 -5.73 -3.92 -6.07
CA GLY A 84 -6.91 -3.44 -5.36
C GLY A 84 -6.87 -1.94 -5.09
N ALA A 85 -5.72 -1.43 -4.68
CA ALA A 85 -5.52 0.01 -4.47
C ALA A 85 -5.68 0.82 -5.78
N ALA A 86 -5.16 0.30 -6.89
CA ALA A 86 -5.29 0.92 -8.20
C ALA A 86 -6.75 0.96 -8.68
N VAL A 87 -7.47 -0.16 -8.58
CA VAL A 87 -8.89 -0.25 -8.92
C VAL A 87 -9.72 0.71 -8.08
N SER A 88 -9.46 0.77 -6.78
CA SER A 88 -10.12 1.69 -5.86
C SER A 88 -9.90 3.16 -6.26
N GLY A 89 -8.67 3.53 -6.62
CA GLY A 89 -8.34 4.87 -7.10
C GLY A 89 -9.03 5.23 -8.41
N LEU A 90 -9.10 4.32 -9.37
CA LEU A 90 -9.80 4.51 -10.63
C LEU A 90 -11.31 4.70 -10.42
N GLU A 91 -11.91 3.91 -9.54
CA GLU A 91 -13.33 4.06 -9.20
C GLU A 91 -13.63 5.42 -8.56
N LEU A 92 -12.77 5.87 -7.65
CA LEU A 92 -12.90 7.21 -7.07
C LEU A 92 -12.78 8.30 -8.14
N ALA A 93 -11.82 8.19 -9.04
CA ALA A 93 -11.66 9.13 -10.14
C ALA A 93 -12.90 9.19 -11.04
N ASN A 94 -13.51 8.05 -11.34
CA ASN A 94 -14.76 7.97 -12.09
C ASN A 94 -15.92 8.70 -11.39
N ARG A 95 -16.06 8.51 -10.08
CA ARG A 95 -17.11 9.20 -9.29
C ARG A 95 -16.88 10.71 -9.27
N ILE A 96 -15.66 11.17 -9.07
CA ILE A 96 -15.32 12.60 -9.09
C ILE A 96 -15.60 13.20 -10.47
N THR A 97 -15.19 12.54 -11.55
CA THR A 97 -15.37 13.05 -12.91
C THR A 97 -16.84 12.96 -13.38
N GLY A 98 -17.58 11.95 -12.93
CA GLY A 98 -19.02 11.82 -13.15
C GLY A 98 -19.78 13.01 -12.55
N ASP A 99 -19.53 13.30 -11.28
CA ASP A 99 -20.10 14.48 -10.60
C ASP A 99 -19.68 15.81 -11.26
N GLY A 100 -18.42 15.87 -11.75
CA GLY A 100 -17.91 17.06 -12.44
C GLY A 100 -18.56 17.32 -13.80
N ARG A 101 -19.02 16.29 -14.49
CA ARG A 101 -19.74 16.44 -15.77
C ARG A 101 -21.15 17.00 -15.54
N ASP A 102 -21.82 16.55 -14.52
CA ASP A 102 -23.14 17.07 -14.15
C ASP A 102 -23.09 18.56 -13.77
N ARG A 103 -22.06 18.97 -13.03
CA ARG A 103 -21.88 20.39 -12.66
C ARG A 103 -21.54 21.30 -13.85
N ARG A 104 -20.83 20.83 -14.87
CA ARG A 104 -20.54 21.62 -16.09
C ARG A 104 -21.80 21.88 -16.92
N GLY A 105 -22.72 20.93 -16.97
CA GLY A 105 -24.01 21.14 -17.64
C GLY A 105 -24.90 22.20 -16.99
N LEU A 106 -24.73 22.44 -15.69
CA LEU A 106 -25.46 23.50 -14.98
C LEU A 106 -24.93 24.93 -15.24
N PHE A 107 -23.65 25.06 -15.62
CA PHE A 107 -23.06 26.35 -15.96
C PHE A 107 -23.21 26.73 -17.45
N GLU A 108 -23.56 25.79 -18.32
CA GLU A 108 -23.72 26.02 -19.75
C GLU A 108 -25.14 26.52 -20.14
N GLN A 109 -26.06 26.60 -19.18
CA GLN A 109 -27.42 27.08 -19.36
C GLN A 109 -27.70 28.45 -18.72
N ALA A 110 -26.68 29.20 -18.35
CA ALA A 110 -26.87 30.61 -17.97
C ALA A 110 -26.91 31.50 -19.24
N PRO A 111 -27.95 32.31 -19.43
CA PRO A 111 -28.12 33.17 -20.62
C PRO A 111 -27.09 34.29 -20.69
#